data_138ee5666f70839f435e5424b742e2ec
#
_entry.id   138ee5666f70839f435e5424b742e2ec
#
_cell.length_a   1.000
_cell.length_b   1.000
_cell.length_c   1.000
_cell.angle_alpha   90.00
_cell.angle_beta   90.00
_cell.angle_gamma   90.00
#
_symmetry.space_group_name_H-M   'P 1'
#
loop_
_entity.id
_entity.type
_entity.pdbx_description
1 polymer ?
#
loop_
_entity_poly.entity_id
_entity_poly.type
_entity_poly.pdbx_seq_one_letter_code
_entity_poly.pdbx_strand_id
1 'polypeptide(L)'
;MANNRRGVGLSAFSRNALTSDHYASHGAALRSAHADSLANQLSVFQAALHSFSITHGAEIRSNPTFRAEFARMCNAIGVDPLASSNHKTSKGSKNEGGSFWSQMLGGSVNDFYFELAVRVVEVCRETRSENGGMIEVPQVRKRVEKGRGIGGGLEVSDDDILRAVKSLEPLGSGFTVMKIGSKQMIRSVPKELNTDQSTVLEAIQVLGYVTVSMLQLNLGWERARAVAVIDDLVA
;
A
#
# COMPACT_ATOMS: atom_id res chain seq x y z
N MET A 1 -31.13 -57.44 57.47
CA MET A 1 -31.07 -56.09 56.88
C MET A 1 -29.64 -55.79 56.39
N ALA A 2 -29.40 -55.98 55.11
CA ALA A 2 -28.05 -55.79 54.50
C ALA A 2 -27.90 -54.33 54.05
N ASN A 3 -26.96 -53.61 54.65
CA ASN A 3 -26.70 -52.21 54.43
C ASN A 3 -25.81 -52.06 53.16
N ASN A 4 -26.42 -51.74 52.04
CA ASN A 4 -25.76 -51.59 50.76
C ASN A 4 -25.08 -50.20 50.70
N ARG A 5 -23.83 -50.12 51.24
CA ARG A 5 -22.96 -48.93 51.08
C ARG A 5 -22.40 -48.93 49.63
N ARG A 6 -23.12 -48.22 48.79
CA ARG A 6 -22.54 -47.85 47.45
C ARG A 6 -21.35 -46.95 47.68
N GLY A 7 -20.16 -47.52 47.58
CA GLY A 7 -18.91 -46.77 47.55
C GLY A 7 -18.93 -45.86 46.34
N VAL A 8 -18.66 -44.59 46.54
CA VAL A 8 -18.42 -43.66 45.48
C VAL A 8 -17.08 -44.06 44.85
N GLY A 9 -17.12 -44.89 43.80
CA GLY A 9 -15.93 -45.40 43.14
C GLY A 9 -15.22 -44.33 42.36
N LEU A 10 -13.91 -44.48 42.14
CA LEU A 10 -13.06 -43.65 41.31
C LEU A 10 -13.65 -43.37 39.92
N SER A 11 -14.57 -44.22 39.44
CA SER A 11 -15.32 -43.99 38.19
C SER A 11 -16.27 -42.79 38.22
N ALA A 12 -16.61 -42.27 39.41
CA ALA A 12 -17.40 -41.02 39.51
C ALA A 12 -16.54 -39.78 39.24
N PHE A 13 -15.23 -39.86 39.53
CA PHE A 13 -14.27 -38.80 39.21
C PHE A 13 -13.86 -38.83 37.76
N SER A 14 -13.81 -39.99 37.12
CA SER A 14 -13.45 -40.10 35.71
C SER A 14 -14.55 -39.62 34.76
N ARG A 15 -15.81 -39.61 35.19
CA ARG A 15 -16.94 -39.09 34.39
C ARG A 15 -16.94 -37.55 34.28
N ASN A 16 -16.25 -36.86 35.19
CA ASN A 16 -16.09 -35.41 35.17
C ASN A 16 -14.67 -34.98 34.83
N ALA A 17 -13.83 -35.89 34.38
CA ALA A 17 -12.50 -35.54 33.91
C ALA A 17 -12.64 -34.69 32.65
N LEU A 18 -12.21 -33.42 32.73
CA LEU A 18 -12.13 -32.52 31.60
C LEU A 18 -11.16 -33.16 30.56
N THR A 19 -11.70 -33.61 29.46
CA THR A 19 -10.92 -34.20 28.37
C THR A 19 -10.31 -33.10 27.51
N SER A 20 -9.26 -33.42 26.74
CA SER A 20 -8.65 -32.48 25.77
C SER A 20 -9.68 -31.89 24.81
N ASP A 21 -10.72 -32.67 24.48
CA ASP A 21 -11.80 -32.24 23.59
C ASP A 21 -12.68 -31.17 24.22
N HIS A 22 -12.92 -31.22 25.56
CA HIS A 22 -13.61 -30.16 26.25
C HIS A 22 -12.80 -28.86 26.27
N TYR A 23 -11.48 -28.93 26.45
CA TYR A 23 -10.62 -27.75 26.36
C TYR A 23 -10.54 -27.20 24.91
N ALA A 24 -10.47 -28.07 23.93
CA ALA A 24 -10.48 -27.68 22.53
C ALA A 24 -11.79 -27.01 22.12
N SER A 25 -12.95 -27.57 22.52
CA SER A 25 -14.25 -26.99 22.23
C SER A 25 -14.49 -25.66 22.96
N HIS A 26 -14.07 -25.56 24.21
CA HIS A 26 -14.15 -24.32 24.98
C HIS A 26 -13.21 -23.25 24.38
N GLY A 27 -12.00 -23.63 24.02
CA GLY A 27 -11.05 -22.74 23.32
C GLY A 27 -11.56 -22.27 21.94
N ALA A 28 -12.28 -23.13 21.21
CA ALA A 28 -12.93 -22.75 19.96
C ALA A 28 -14.10 -21.76 20.21
N ALA A 29 -14.91 -22.01 21.20
CA ALA A 29 -16.02 -21.14 21.59
C ALA A 29 -15.55 -19.75 22.06
N LEU A 30 -14.47 -19.70 22.85
CA LEU A 30 -13.85 -18.42 23.24
C LEU A 30 -13.32 -17.64 22.04
N ARG A 31 -12.62 -18.31 21.13
CA ARG A 31 -12.12 -17.66 19.91
C ARG A 31 -13.26 -17.12 19.05
N SER A 32 -14.35 -17.87 18.89
CA SER A 32 -15.53 -17.41 18.16
C SER A 32 -16.16 -16.20 18.85
N ALA A 33 -16.37 -16.24 20.16
CA ALA A 33 -16.94 -15.12 20.90
C ALA A 33 -16.06 -13.86 20.85
N HIS A 34 -14.73 -14.01 20.91
CA HIS A 34 -13.81 -12.91 20.72
C HIS A 34 -13.85 -12.35 19.30
N ALA A 35 -13.90 -13.22 18.28
CA ALA A 35 -14.03 -12.81 16.89
C ALA A 35 -15.33 -12.03 16.64
N ASP A 36 -16.45 -12.50 17.17
CA ASP A 36 -17.74 -11.82 17.06
C ASP A 36 -17.74 -10.47 17.79
N SER A 37 -17.13 -10.41 18.96
CA SER A 37 -16.99 -9.15 19.71
C SER A 37 -16.13 -8.13 18.93
N LEU A 38 -15.00 -8.57 18.39
CA LEU A 38 -14.13 -7.74 17.57
C LEU A 38 -14.83 -7.28 16.28
N ALA A 39 -15.58 -8.16 15.61
CA ALA A 39 -16.36 -7.82 14.43
C ALA A 39 -17.41 -6.74 14.73
N ASN A 40 -18.11 -6.85 15.85
CA ASN A 40 -19.07 -5.85 16.30
C ASN A 40 -18.38 -4.50 16.60
N GLN A 41 -17.27 -4.50 17.34
CA GLN A 41 -16.52 -3.29 17.63
C GLN A 41 -16.00 -2.63 16.34
N LEU A 42 -15.50 -3.43 15.40
CA LEU A 42 -15.06 -2.95 14.10
C LEU A 42 -16.20 -2.31 13.33
N SER A 43 -17.39 -2.92 13.28
CA SER A 43 -18.54 -2.36 12.56
C SER A 43 -19.02 -1.02 13.14
N VAL A 44 -19.07 -0.90 14.47
CA VAL A 44 -19.41 0.36 15.16
C VAL A 44 -18.38 1.43 14.84
N PHE A 45 -17.10 1.06 14.88
CA PHE A 45 -16.02 2.00 14.57
C PHE A 45 -16.04 2.41 13.09
N GLN A 46 -16.35 1.48 12.19
CA GLN A 46 -16.55 1.76 10.77
C GLN A 46 -17.65 2.80 10.54
N ALA A 47 -18.80 2.62 11.17
CA ALA A 47 -19.90 3.55 11.06
C ALA A 47 -19.54 4.94 11.62
N ALA A 48 -18.78 4.99 12.71
CA ALA A 48 -18.28 6.25 13.28
C ALA A 48 -17.32 6.97 12.34
N LEU A 49 -16.36 6.26 11.71
CA LEU A 49 -15.44 6.81 10.72
C LEU A 49 -16.18 7.36 9.49
N HIS A 50 -17.18 6.64 9.03
CA HIS A 50 -18.01 7.09 7.90
C HIS A 50 -18.72 8.41 8.22
N SER A 51 -19.41 8.45 9.34
CA SER A 51 -20.08 9.68 9.80
C SER A 51 -19.10 10.83 9.95
N PHE A 52 -17.91 10.56 10.51
CA PHE A 52 -16.84 11.54 10.67
C PHE A 52 -16.33 12.05 9.32
N SER A 53 -16.07 11.18 8.36
CA SER A 53 -15.58 11.58 7.03
C SER A 53 -16.57 12.46 6.26
N ILE A 54 -17.88 12.20 6.42
CA ILE A 54 -18.93 13.04 5.83
C ILE A 54 -19.00 14.40 6.51
N THR A 55 -18.99 14.41 7.84
CA THR A 55 -19.16 15.63 8.64
C THR A 55 -17.96 16.56 8.50
N HIS A 56 -16.74 16.01 8.48
CA HIS A 56 -15.49 16.77 8.45
C HIS A 56 -14.77 16.74 7.09
N GLY A 57 -15.47 16.35 6.01
CA GLY A 57 -14.87 16.24 4.68
C GLY A 57 -14.24 17.53 4.18
N ALA A 58 -14.83 18.69 4.49
CA ALA A 58 -14.27 19.99 4.14
C ALA A 58 -12.96 20.28 4.89
N GLU A 59 -12.90 19.97 6.19
CA GLU A 59 -11.69 20.15 7.01
C GLU A 59 -10.57 19.19 6.58
N ILE A 60 -10.91 17.92 6.27
CA ILE A 60 -9.96 16.95 5.73
C ILE A 60 -9.34 17.46 4.43
N ARG A 61 -10.12 18.09 3.58
CA ARG A 61 -9.62 18.67 2.32
C ARG A 61 -8.75 19.91 2.53
N SER A 62 -9.11 20.80 3.42
CA SER A 62 -8.43 22.09 3.59
C SER A 62 -7.20 22.01 4.49
N ASN A 63 -7.19 21.15 5.52
CA ASN A 63 -6.16 21.15 6.56
C ASN A 63 -5.22 19.92 6.42
N PRO A 64 -3.93 20.12 6.06
CA PRO A 64 -2.99 19.02 5.87
C PRO A 64 -2.67 18.26 7.16
N THR A 65 -2.65 18.93 8.30
CA THR A 65 -2.42 18.29 9.61
C THR A 65 -3.56 17.35 9.95
N PHE A 66 -4.80 17.82 9.75
CA PHE A 66 -5.99 17.01 9.99
C PHE A 66 -6.04 15.79 9.04
N ARG A 67 -5.67 15.96 7.76
CA ARG A 67 -5.53 14.84 6.81
C ARG A 67 -4.51 13.80 7.28
N ALA A 68 -3.36 14.25 7.74
CA ALA A 68 -2.31 13.36 8.21
C ALA A 68 -2.75 12.54 9.42
N GLU A 69 -3.42 13.16 10.40
CA GLU A 69 -3.98 12.46 11.57
C GLU A 69 -5.08 11.47 11.18
N PHE A 70 -5.99 11.87 10.30
CA PHE A 70 -7.03 11.00 9.77
C PHE A 70 -6.45 9.80 9.04
N ALA A 71 -5.44 10.02 8.19
CA ALA A 71 -4.75 8.95 7.49
C ALA A 71 -4.00 7.99 8.44
N ARG A 72 -3.36 8.51 9.50
CA ARG A 72 -2.75 7.66 10.55
C ARG A 72 -3.77 6.80 11.26
N MET A 73 -4.92 7.38 11.59
CA MET A 73 -6.01 6.66 12.23
C MET A 73 -6.55 5.53 11.31
N CYS A 74 -6.77 5.82 10.04
CA CYS A 74 -7.17 4.81 9.06
C CYS A 74 -6.13 3.67 8.95
N ASN A 75 -4.84 4.00 8.83
CA ASN A 75 -3.77 3.02 8.73
C ASN A 75 -3.64 2.14 10.00
N ALA A 76 -3.85 2.72 11.18
CA ALA A 76 -3.82 1.98 12.45
C ALA A 76 -4.90 0.89 12.53
N ILE A 77 -5.98 1.04 11.79
CA ILE A 77 -7.11 0.10 11.72
C ILE A 77 -6.93 -0.88 10.54
N GLY A 78 -5.90 -0.70 9.74
CA GLY A 78 -5.69 -1.50 8.53
C GLY A 78 -6.56 -1.04 7.34
N VAL A 79 -7.08 0.18 7.39
CA VAL A 79 -7.82 0.80 6.29
C VAL A 79 -6.88 1.73 5.54
N ASP A 80 -6.64 1.44 4.27
CA ASP A 80 -5.91 2.36 3.41
C ASP A 80 -6.90 3.40 2.83
N PRO A 81 -6.79 4.69 3.22
CA PRO A 81 -7.64 5.74 2.68
C PRO A 81 -7.43 5.98 1.17
N LEU A 82 -6.37 5.41 0.59
CA LEU A 82 -6.05 5.46 -0.83
C LEU A 82 -6.44 4.18 -1.59
N ALA A 83 -6.92 3.14 -0.88
CA ALA A 83 -7.36 1.91 -1.53
C ALA A 83 -8.44 2.22 -2.55
N SER A 84 -8.08 2.12 -3.83
CA SER A 84 -8.97 2.36 -4.96
C SER A 84 -10.17 1.40 -4.91
N SER A 85 -11.36 1.94 -5.14
CA SER A 85 -12.59 1.17 -5.33
C SER A 85 -12.53 0.20 -6.54
N ASN A 86 -11.48 0.30 -7.35
CA ASN A 86 -11.32 -0.45 -8.59
C ASN A 86 -10.68 -1.83 -8.42
N HIS A 87 -10.40 -2.31 -7.22
CA HIS A 87 -10.10 -3.71 -7.03
C HIS A 87 -11.39 -4.51 -7.28
N LYS A 88 -11.71 -4.72 -8.56
CA LYS A 88 -12.62 -5.79 -8.97
C LYS A 88 -12.02 -7.06 -8.40
N THR A 89 -12.57 -7.50 -7.29
CA THR A 89 -12.24 -8.76 -6.65
C THR A 89 -12.27 -9.85 -7.71
N SER A 90 -11.08 -10.37 -8.06
CA SER A 90 -11.00 -11.68 -8.69
C SER A 90 -11.72 -12.64 -7.74
N LYS A 91 -12.73 -13.34 -8.24
CA LYS A 91 -13.52 -14.32 -7.51
C LYS A 91 -12.59 -15.23 -6.70
N GLY A 92 -12.54 -15.06 -5.38
CA GLY A 92 -11.81 -15.99 -4.50
C GLY A 92 -11.15 -15.42 -3.26
N SER A 93 -10.99 -14.11 -3.08
CA SER A 93 -10.41 -13.56 -1.86
C SER A 93 -11.49 -12.98 -0.95
N LYS A 94 -11.67 -13.58 0.23
CA LYS A 94 -12.58 -13.13 1.30
C LYS A 94 -12.10 -11.85 2.03
N ASN A 95 -11.42 -10.93 1.33
CA ASN A 95 -11.10 -9.61 1.86
C ASN A 95 -12.17 -8.60 1.40
N GLU A 96 -13.35 -8.72 1.98
CA GLU A 96 -14.48 -7.79 1.78
C GLU A 96 -14.21 -6.38 2.32
N GLY A 97 -13.12 -6.17 3.07
CA GLY A 97 -12.81 -4.89 3.71
C GLY A 97 -12.42 -3.75 2.77
N GLY A 98 -11.67 -4.03 1.69
CA GLY A 98 -11.11 -2.96 0.84
C GLY A 98 -12.13 -2.24 -0.04
N SER A 99 -13.08 -2.95 -0.63
CA SER A 99 -14.11 -2.38 -1.51
C SER A 99 -15.18 -1.58 -0.75
N PHE A 100 -15.55 -2.06 0.43
CA PHE A 100 -16.51 -1.38 1.30
C PHE A 100 -15.96 -0.04 1.82
N TRP A 101 -14.67 -0.02 2.20
CA TRP A 101 -14.02 1.17 2.72
C TRP A 101 -13.82 2.26 1.66
N SER A 102 -13.46 1.89 0.44
CA SER A 102 -13.36 2.85 -0.66
C SER A 102 -14.71 3.45 -1.04
N GLN A 103 -15.77 2.68 -0.93
CA GLN A 103 -17.14 3.15 -1.17
C GLN A 103 -17.66 3.99 0.00
N MET A 104 -17.20 3.72 1.22
CA MET A 104 -17.64 4.34 2.44
C MET A 104 -16.91 5.64 2.77
N LEU A 105 -15.59 5.68 2.60
CA LEU A 105 -14.78 6.90 2.69
C LEU A 105 -15.00 7.81 1.47
N GLY A 106 -15.77 7.31 0.51
CA GLY A 106 -16.36 7.90 -0.68
C GLY A 106 -15.69 9.14 -1.21
N GLY A 107 -15.72 9.37 -2.45
CA GLY A 107 -15.44 10.59 -3.18
C GLY A 107 -14.56 11.71 -2.56
N SER A 108 -14.67 11.96 -1.26
CA SER A 108 -14.08 13.16 -0.65
C SER A 108 -12.56 13.10 -0.43
N VAL A 109 -12.03 12.00 0.12
CA VAL A 109 -10.57 11.90 0.43
C VAL A 109 -9.82 11.26 -0.73
N ASN A 110 -10.40 10.22 -1.33
CA ASN A 110 -9.82 9.58 -2.52
C ASN A 110 -9.78 10.56 -3.69
N ASP A 111 -10.86 11.29 -3.94
CA ASP A 111 -10.91 12.28 -5.00
C ASP A 111 -9.84 13.36 -4.80
N PHE A 112 -9.62 13.81 -3.56
CA PHE A 112 -8.55 14.75 -3.25
C PHE A 112 -7.17 14.22 -3.68
N TYR A 113 -6.83 12.97 -3.32
CA TYR A 113 -5.52 12.41 -3.69
C TYR A 113 -5.41 12.10 -5.18
N PHE A 114 -6.49 11.72 -5.85
CA PHE A 114 -6.50 11.56 -7.31
C PHE A 114 -6.36 12.89 -8.03
N GLU A 115 -7.08 13.94 -7.61
CA GLU A 115 -6.93 15.29 -8.13
C GLU A 115 -5.49 15.80 -7.91
N LEU A 116 -4.95 15.57 -6.72
CA LEU A 116 -3.57 15.92 -6.41
C LEU A 116 -2.58 15.13 -7.26
N ALA A 117 -2.81 13.85 -7.49
CA ALA A 117 -1.98 13.00 -8.33
C ALA A 117 -1.95 13.50 -9.79
N VAL A 118 -3.10 13.86 -10.36
CA VAL A 118 -3.18 14.47 -11.69
C VAL A 118 -2.36 15.74 -11.73
N ARG A 119 -2.47 16.58 -10.70
CA ARG A 119 -1.70 17.83 -10.62
C ARG A 119 -0.21 17.61 -10.50
N VAL A 120 0.22 16.59 -9.73
CA VAL A 120 1.63 16.18 -9.65
C VAL A 120 2.14 15.73 -11.01
N VAL A 121 1.34 14.94 -11.75
CA VAL A 121 1.70 14.49 -13.12
C VAL A 121 1.87 15.70 -14.06
N GLU A 122 0.97 16.67 -14.03
CA GLU A 122 1.06 17.90 -14.83
C GLU A 122 2.36 18.65 -14.52
N VAL A 123 2.65 18.92 -13.25
CA VAL A 123 3.87 19.60 -12.81
C VAL A 123 5.14 18.86 -13.27
N CYS A 124 5.16 17.53 -13.08
CA CYS A 124 6.30 16.72 -13.52
C CYS A 124 6.48 16.74 -15.05
N ARG A 125 5.38 16.76 -15.80
CA ARG A 125 5.40 16.84 -17.27
C ARG A 125 5.91 18.20 -17.75
N GLU A 126 5.40 19.29 -17.18
CA GLU A 126 5.80 20.66 -17.53
C GLU A 126 7.29 20.90 -17.27
N THR A 127 7.82 20.35 -16.18
CA THR A 127 9.20 20.55 -15.75
C THR A 127 10.19 19.55 -16.32
N ARG A 128 9.72 18.56 -17.08
CA ARG A 128 10.55 17.46 -17.58
C ARG A 128 11.74 17.94 -18.43
N SER A 129 11.55 18.97 -19.24
CA SER A 129 12.62 19.56 -20.06
C SER A 129 13.69 20.27 -19.24
N GLU A 130 13.33 20.77 -18.05
CA GLU A 130 14.24 21.50 -17.18
C GLU A 130 15.04 20.56 -16.27
N ASN A 131 14.40 19.48 -15.77
CA ASN A 131 14.93 18.62 -14.70
C ASN A 131 15.18 17.17 -15.10
N GLY A 132 15.04 16.85 -16.42
CA GLY A 132 15.24 15.49 -16.92
C GLY A 132 14.29 14.44 -16.35
N GLY A 133 13.15 14.87 -15.82
CA GLY A 133 12.14 13.98 -15.22
C GLY A 133 12.39 13.63 -13.75
N MET A 134 13.29 14.35 -13.08
CA MET A 134 13.54 14.22 -11.63
C MET A 134 13.31 15.55 -10.91
N ILE A 135 12.40 15.56 -9.93
CA ILE A 135 12.03 16.78 -9.21
C ILE A 135 11.93 16.52 -7.70
N GLU A 136 12.37 17.50 -6.90
CA GLU A 136 12.25 17.40 -5.44
C GLU A 136 10.80 17.54 -4.97
N VAL A 137 10.39 16.73 -3.99
CA VAL A 137 9.03 16.79 -3.41
C VAL A 137 8.62 18.20 -2.99
N PRO A 138 9.45 18.98 -2.25
CA PRO A 138 9.10 20.35 -1.88
C PRO A 138 8.91 21.32 -3.08
N GLN A 139 9.61 21.05 -4.20
CA GLN A 139 9.45 21.86 -5.41
C GLN A 139 8.11 21.54 -6.10
N VAL A 140 7.73 20.24 -6.15
CA VAL A 140 6.41 19.84 -6.66
C VAL A 140 5.32 20.48 -5.82
N ARG A 141 5.40 20.40 -4.49
CA ARG A 141 4.45 21.05 -3.59
C ARG A 141 4.26 22.54 -3.90
N LYS A 142 5.34 23.31 -3.96
CA LYS A 142 5.30 24.74 -4.25
C LYS A 142 4.65 25.06 -5.60
N ARG A 143 4.86 24.21 -6.62
CA ARG A 143 4.27 24.41 -7.95
C ARG A 143 2.78 24.02 -7.95
N VAL A 144 2.41 22.97 -7.23
CA VAL A 144 1.01 22.56 -7.05
C VAL A 144 0.21 23.64 -6.32
N GLU A 145 0.73 24.20 -5.23
CA GLU A 145 0.10 25.28 -4.46
C GLU A 145 -0.08 26.57 -5.28
N LYS A 146 0.87 26.90 -6.16
CA LYS A 146 0.81 28.06 -7.04
C LYS A 146 -0.11 27.90 -8.24
N GLY A 147 -0.43 26.68 -8.61
CA GLY A 147 -1.25 26.39 -9.78
C GLY A 147 -2.70 26.84 -9.58
N ARG A 148 -3.30 27.41 -10.64
CA ARG A 148 -4.73 27.75 -10.71
C ARG A 148 -5.61 26.54 -11.05
N GLY A 149 -5.27 25.37 -10.57
CA GLY A 149 -6.02 24.14 -10.80
C GLY A 149 -7.13 23.91 -9.79
N ILE A 150 -7.87 22.85 -9.97
CA ILE A 150 -8.94 22.35 -9.13
C ILE A 150 -8.53 22.42 -7.64
N GLY A 151 -9.21 23.26 -6.85
CA GLY A 151 -8.93 23.45 -5.42
C GLY A 151 -7.95 24.58 -5.10
N GLY A 152 -7.89 25.66 -5.88
CA GLY A 152 -7.03 26.82 -5.62
C GLY A 152 -7.06 27.28 -4.16
N GLY A 153 -5.88 27.28 -3.49
CA GLY A 153 -5.74 27.62 -2.09
C GLY A 153 -5.73 26.43 -1.12
N LEU A 154 -5.69 25.20 -1.61
CA LEU A 154 -5.51 24.02 -0.75
C LEU A 154 -4.05 23.96 -0.27
N GLU A 155 -3.88 23.97 1.04
CA GLU A 155 -2.59 23.67 1.65
C GLU A 155 -2.27 22.18 1.48
N VAL A 156 -1.11 21.89 0.89
CA VAL A 156 -0.63 20.55 0.60
C VAL A 156 0.67 20.30 1.36
N SER A 157 0.79 19.16 2.03
CA SER A 157 2.03 18.75 2.67
C SER A 157 2.91 17.90 1.74
N ASP A 158 4.19 17.75 2.09
CA ASP A 158 5.09 16.83 1.36
C ASP A 158 4.58 15.38 1.46
N ASP A 159 3.98 14.99 2.59
CA ASP A 159 3.35 13.67 2.79
C ASP A 159 2.15 13.45 1.85
N ASP A 160 1.34 14.48 1.60
CA ASP A 160 0.25 14.40 0.64
C ASP A 160 0.77 14.16 -0.79
N ILE A 161 1.85 14.83 -1.18
CA ILE A 161 2.50 14.60 -2.49
C ILE A 161 3.00 13.16 -2.60
N LEU A 162 3.64 12.63 -1.56
CA LEU A 162 4.13 11.25 -1.56
C LEU A 162 2.99 10.24 -1.68
N ARG A 163 1.88 10.47 -0.98
CA ARG A 163 0.66 9.64 -1.08
C ARG A 163 0.03 9.71 -2.47
N ALA A 164 -0.03 10.91 -3.05
CA ALA A 164 -0.52 11.10 -4.40
C ALA A 164 0.33 10.34 -5.43
N VAL A 165 1.66 10.39 -5.33
CA VAL A 165 2.54 9.58 -6.19
C VAL A 165 2.33 8.09 -5.99
N LYS A 166 2.17 7.64 -4.74
CA LYS A 166 1.89 6.23 -4.45
C LYS A 166 0.57 5.77 -5.08
N SER A 167 -0.45 6.62 -5.14
CA SER A 167 -1.71 6.29 -5.81
C SER A 167 -1.58 6.07 -7.32
N LEU A 168 -0.47 6.51 -7.94
CA LEU A 168 -0.16 6.29 -9.36
C LEU A 168 0.53 4.94 -9.64
N GLU A 169 1.09 4.28 -8.63
CA GLU A 169 1.80 2.99 -8.81
C GLU A 169 0.94 1.92 -9.50
N PRO A 170 -0.34 1.70 -9.10
CA PRO A 170 -1.18 0.69 -9.73
C PRO A 170 -1.47 0.95 -11.22
N LEU A 171 -1.27 2.18 -11.69
CA LEU A 171 -1.46 2.55 -13.09
C LEU A 171 -0.25 2.23 -13.97
N GLY A 172 0.83 1.71 -13.40
CA GLY A 172 2.06 1.44 -14.14
C GLY A 172 2.69 2.69 -14.76
N SER A 173 2.46 3.85 -14.15
CA SER A 173 2.78 5.16 -14.70
C SER A 173 4.28 5.50 -14.77
N GLY A 174 5.15 4.65 -14.22
CA GLY A 174 6.60 4.88 -14.13
C GLY A 174 7.00 5.95 -13.10
N PHE A 175 6.04 6.52 -12.37
CA PHE A 175 6.32 7.44 -11.27
C PHE A 175 6.86 6.68 -10.07
N THR A 176 8.03 7.09 -9.60
CA THR A 176 8.66 6.48 -8.42
C THR A 176 9.23 7.54 -7.50
N VAL A 177 9.18 7.28 -6.20
CA VAL A 177 9.85 8.11 -5.20
C VAL A 177 11.19 7.49 -4.86
N MET A 178 12.25 8.28 -4.93
CA MET A 178 13.60 7.86 -4.56
C MET A 178 14.20 8.83 -3.55
N LYS A 179 15.05 8.30 -2.69
CA LYS A 179 15.80 9.11 -1.74
C LYS A 179 17.22 9.29 -2.23
N ILE A 180 17.64 10.53 -2.44
CA ILE A 180 19.01 10.88 -2.82
C ILE A 180 19.61 11.73 -1.71
N GLY A 181 20.49 11.14 -0.91
CA GLY A 181 20.99 11.78 0.30
C GLY A 181 19.87 12.04 1.30
N SER A 182 19.70 13.30 1.69
CA SER A 182 18.62 13.75 2.60
C SER A 182 17.34 14.18 1.88
N LYS A 183 17.34 14.21 0.53
CA LYS A 183 16.24 14.72 -0.27
C LYS A 183 15.38 13.59 -0.83
N GLN A 184 14.07 13.81 -0.86
CA GLN A 184 13.11 12.94 -1.56
C GLN A 184 12.83 13.52 -2.94
N MET A 185 13.02 12.69 -3.95
CA MET A 185 12.86 13.05 -5.36
C MET A 185 11.76 12.19 -5.97
N ILE A 186 10.97 12.80 -6.85
CA ILE A 186 10.01 12.11 -7.70
C ILE A 186 10.65 11.94 -9.08
N ARG A 187 10.72 10.70 -9.55
CA ARG A 187 11.09 10.39 -10.92
C ARG A 187 9.82 10.15 -11.74
N SER A 188 9.65 10.89 -12.81
CA SER A 188 8.47 10.87 -13.69
C SER A 188 8.70 10.18 -15.03
N VAL A 189 9.89 9.62 -15.23
CA VAL A 189 10.24 8.87 -16.42
C VAL A 189 10.50 7.43 -16.06
N PRO A 190 10.08 6.46 -16.89
CA PRO A 190 10.48 5.07 -16.72
C PRO A 190 12.01 4.98 -16.69
N LYS A 191 12.53 3.94 -16.05
CA LYS A 191 13.95 3.60 -16.13
C LYS A 191 14.25 3.35 -17.61
N GLU A 192 14.82 4.35 -18.29
CA GLU A 192 15.27 4.15 -19.66
C GLU A 192 16.42 3.15 -19.65
N LEU A 193 16.42 2.25 -20.62
CA LEU A 193 17.53 1.34 -20.82
C LEU A 193 18.78 2.19 -21.06
N ASN A 194 19.82 1.97 -20.30
CA ASN A 194 21.10 2.60 -20.56
C ASN A 194 21.76 1.94 -21.80
N THR A 195 22.79 2.57 -22.35
CA THR A 195 23.48 2.06 -23.53
C THR A 195 23.99 0.63 -23.33
N ASP A 196 24.44 0.30 -22.14
CA ASP A 196 24.94 -1.03 -21.78
C ASP A 196 23.84 -2.07 -21.81
N GLN A 197 22.67 -1.76 -21.24
CA GLN A 197 21.48 -2.61 -21.26
C GLN A 197 20.97 -2.83 -22.68
N SER A 198 20.95 -1.77 -23.51
CA SER A 198 20.57 -1.88 -24.92
C SER A 198 21.51 -2.81 -25.69
N THR A 199 22.82 -2.70 -25.47
CA THR A 199 23.83 -3.55 -26.13
C THR A 199 23.65 -5.01 -25.71
N VAL A 200 23.37 -5.29 -24.45
CA VAL A 200 23.10 -6.66 -23.96
C VAL A 200 21.83 -7.23 -24.57
N LEU A 201 20.76 -6.41 -24.68
CA LEU A 201 19.50 -6.84 -25.30
C LEU A 201 19.66 -7.13 -26.80
N GLU A 202 20.42 -6.29 -27.53
CA GLU A 202 20.76 -6.56 -28.93
C GLU A 202 21.52 -7.89 -29.08
N ALA A 203 22.51 -8.14 -28.21
CA ALA A 203 23.23 -9.41 -28.20
C ALA A 203 22.31 -10.60 -27.93
N ILE A 204 21.36 -10.47 -27.00
CA ILE A 204 20.37 -11.51 -26.71
C ILE A 204 19.46 -11.77 -27.91
N GLN A 205 19.01 -10.72 -28.62
CA GLN A 205 18.18 -10.88 -29.82
C GLN A 205 18.87 -11.71 -30.92
N VAL A 206 20.19 -11.54 -31.07
CA VAL A 206 20.96 -12.25 -32.10
C VAL A 206 21.38 -13.65 -31.67
N LEU A 207 21.81 -13.80 -30.42
CA LEU A 207 22.43 -15.03 -29.91
C LEU A 207 21.45 -15.92 -29.11
N GLY A 208 20.32 -15.38 -28.69
CA GLY A 208 19.35 -16.06 -27.86
C GLY A 208 19.69 -16.06 -26.36
N TYR A 209 20.93 -15.82 -25.99
CA TYR A 209 21.38 -15.74 -24.58
C TYR A 209 22.68 -14.93 -24.48
N VAL A 210 22.97 -14.41 -23.30
CA VAL A 210 24.21 -13.71 -22.96
C VAL A 210 24.72 -14.14 -21.60
N THR A 211 26.04 -14.29 -21.48
CA THR A 211 26.72 -14.59 -20.22
C THR A 211 27.72 -13.48 -19.87
N VAL A 212 28.06 -13.37 -18.58
CA VAL A 212 29.09 -12.44 -18.11
C VAL A 212 30.41 -12.60 -18.89
N SER A 213 30.82 -13.86 -19.10
CA SER A 213 32.06 -14.18 -19.85
C SER A 213 32.01 -13.70 -21.30
N MET A 214 30.86 -13.79 -21.96
CA MET A 214 30.69 -13.30 -23.33
C MET A 214 30.83 -11.77 -23.40
N LEU A 215 30.28 -11.04 -22.45
CA LEU A 215 30.42 -9.60 -22.37
C LEU A 215 31.87 -9.17 -22.11
N GLN A 216 32.57 -9.91 -21.25
CA GLN A 216 33.99 -9.66 -21.00
C GLN A 216 34.88 -9.89 -22.25
N LEU A 217 34.66 -11.02 -22.94
CA LEU A 217 35.48 -11.42 -24.07
C LEU A 217 35.19 -10.61 -25.33
N ASN A 218 33.90 -10.35 -25.62
CA ASN A 218 33.50 -9.70 -26.89
C ASN A 218 33.47 -8.18 -26.81
N LEU A 219 33.08 -7.63 -25.64
CA LEU A 219 32.95 -6.19 -25.42
C LEU A 219 34.09 -5.58 -24.58
N GLY A 220 34.98 -6.43 -24.04
CA GLY A 220 36.07 -5.97 -23.18
C GLY A 220 35.59 -5.38 -21.86
N TRP A 221 34.38 -5.73 -21.41
CA TRP A 221 33.82 -5.17 -20.21
C TRP A 221 34.47 -5.73 -18.95
N GLU A 222 34.64 -4.91 -17.95
CA GLU A 222 34.99 -5.36 -16.61
C GLU A 222 33.88 -6.24 -16.03
N ARG A 223 34.24 -7.29 -15.29
CA ARG A 223 33.30 -8.25 -14.69
C ARG A 223 32.19 -7.55 -13.87
N ALA A 224 32.57 -6.56 -13.04
CA ALA A 224 31.64 -5.83 -12.21
C ALA A 224 30.56 -5.10 -13.04
N ARG A 225 30.96 -4.49 -14.17
CA ARG A 225 30.06 -3.82 -15.12
C ARG A 225 29.09 -4.82 -15.76
N ALA A 226 29.63 -5.95 -16.24
CA ALA A 226 28.83 -6.97 -16.89
C ALA A 226 27.78 -7.59 -15.94
N VAL A 227 28.18 -7.89 -14.69
CA VAL A 227 27.27 -8.41 -13.66
C VAL A 227 26.19 -7.38 -13.33
N ALA A 228 26.56 -6.11 -13.07
CA ALA A 228 25.60 -5.06 -12.71
C ALA A 228 24.53 -4.86 -13.80
N VAL A 229 24.90 -4.91 -15.07
CA VAL A 229 23.96 -4.75 -16.18
C VAL A 229 23.02 -5.95 -16.32
N ILE A 230 23.52 -7.16 -16.12
CA ILE A 230 22.67 -8.37 -16.14
C ILE A 230 21.70 -8.38 -14.95
N ASP A 231 22.18 -8.06 -13.74
CA ASP A 231 21.34 -7.98 -12.55
C ASP A 231 20.25 -6.90 -12.70
N ASP A 232 20.59 -5.76 -13.29
CA ASP A 232 19.66 -4.67 -13.60
C ASP A 232 18.57 -5.03 -14.63
N LEU A 233 18.87 -5.96 -15.55
CA LEU A 233 17.92 -6.44 -16.56
C LEU A 233 17.02 -7.56 -16.04
N VAL A 234 17.45 -8.29 -15.02
CA VAL A 234 16.71 -9.40 -14.41
C VAL A 234 15.83 -8.93 -13.25
N ALA A 235 16.15 -7.79 -12.60
CA ALA A 235 15.38 -7.20 -11.50
C ALA A 235 14.10 -6.51 -11.98
#